data_fef863123c8fe23dbc063a74dfee9f8b
#
_entry.id   fef863123c8fe23dbc063a74dfee9f8b
#
_cell.length_a   1.000
_cell.length_b   1.000
_cell.length_c   1.000
_cell.angle_alpha   90.00
_cell.angle_beta   90.00
_cell.angle_gamma   90.00
#
_symmetry.space_group_name_H-M   'P 1'
#
loop_
_entity.id
_entity.type
_entity.pdbx_description
1 polymer ?
#
loop_
_entity_poly.entity_id
_entity_poly.type
_entity_poly.pdbx_seq_one_letter_code
_entity_poly.pdbx_strand_id
1 'polypeptide(L)'
;EDYDLWLRYHAVGRHFAKVPHVRLDWREHGARATRTDSRYSVENFLRAKAHYLLAGPLAERNGLFVWGAGKTGRRLSKHLIRGGQPPDRFVDVADDKIGKTLRGIQIIGVEDVLSHWAEFERPILLAAVASRGARQLIRQQLSDWGWQEGVESLCVA
;
A
#
# COMPACT_ATOMS: atom_id res chain seq x y z
N GLU A 1 15.15 -6.19 9.84
CA GLU A 1 14.81 -7.57 10.28
C GLU A 1 13.42 -7.63 10.90
N ASP A 2 13.06 -6.71 11.82
CA ASP A 2 11.76 -6.71 12.50
C ASP A 2 10.60 -6.63 11.51
N TYR A 3 10.71 -5.77 10.50
CA TYR A 3 9.67 -5.60 9.49
C TYR A 3 9.40 -6.89 8.70
N ASP A 4 10.44 -7.59 8.27
CA ASP A 4 10.31 -8.89 7.59
C ASP A 4 9.77 -9.96 8.54
N LEU A 5 10.17 -9.97 9.81
CA LEU A 5 9.66 -10.89 10.82
C LEU A 5 8.15 -10.73 11.02
N TRP A 6 7.66 -9.49 11.13
CA TRP A 6 6.22 -9.23 11.25
C TRP A 6 5.45 -9.68 10.01
N LEU A 7 5.99 -9.45 8.81
CA LEU A 7 5.36 -9.92 7.57
C LEU A 7 5.31 -11.45 7.50
N ARG A 8 6.36 -12.14 7.92
CA ARG A 8 6.36 -13.62 8.01
C ARG A 8 5.34 -14.14 9.01
N TYR A 9 5.21 -13.53 10.18
CA TYR A 9 4.18 -13.92 11.15
C TYR A 9 2.77 -13.71 10.59
N HIS A 10 2.53 -12.61 9.92
CA HIS A 10 1.26 -12.37 9.25
C HIS A 10 0.98 -13.43 8.17
N ALA A 11 1.96 -13.77 7.35
CA ALA A 11 1.81 -14.74 6.27
C ALA A 11 1.45 -16.15 6.76
N VAL A 12 1.82 -16.52 7.98
CA VAL A 12 1.42 -17.80 8.63
C VAL A 12 0.20 -17.66 9.55
N GLY A 13 -0.59 -16.60 9.37
CA GLY A 13 -1.87 -16.39 10.07
C GLY A 13 -1.74 -15.97 11.53
N ARG A 14 -0.59 -15.46 11.98
CA ARG A 14 -0.46 -14.94 13.34
C ARG A 14 -1.16 -13.60 13.50
N HIS A 15 -1.92 -13.46 14.57
CA HIS A 15 -2.59 -12.22 14.91
C HIS A 15 -1.69 -11.33 15.78
N PHE A 16 -1.80 -10.02 15.55
CA PHE A 16 -1.09 -9.01 16.33
C PHE A 16 -2.07 -8.27 17.23
N ALA A 17 -1.68 -8.07 18.48
CA ALA A 17 -2.42 -7.24 19.41
C ALA A 17 -1.57 -6.05 19.86
N LYS A 18 -2.19 -4.88 19.99
CA LYS A 18 -1.54 -3.70 20.54
C LYS A 18 -1.75 -3.66 22.05
N VAL A 19 -0.66 -3.58 22.81
CA VAL A 19 -0.73 -3.31 24.26
C VAL A 19 -1.03 -1.82 24.45
N PRO A 20 -2.11 -1.45 25.20
CA PRO A 20 -2.55 -0.05 25.33
C PRO A 20 -1.71 0.78 26.32
N HIS A 21 -0.48 0.38 26.58
CA HIS A 21 0.44 1.05 27.47
C HIS A 21 1.78 1.28 26.80
N VAL A 22 2.44 2.40 27.12
CA VAL A 22 3.83 2.63 26.71
C VAL A 22 4.72 1.63 27.46
N ARG A 23 5.42 0.79 26.72
CA ARG A 23 6.34 -0.25 27.25
C ARG A 23 7.79 0.01 26.87
N LEU A 24 8.02 0.90 25.91
CA LEU A 24 9.34 1.23 25.41
C LEU A 24 9.40 2.69 25.01
N ASP A 25 10.38 3.40 25.54
CA ASP A 25 10.77 4.73 25.09
C ASP A 25 11.86 4.59 24.03
N TRP A 26 11.53 4.99 22.81
CA TRP A 26 12.43 4.83 21.68
C TRP A 26 13.29 6.07 21.47
N ARG A 27 14.58 5.96 21.77
CA ARG A 27 15.52 7.07 21.62
C ARG A 27 15.85 7.32 20.15
N GLU A 28 15.54 8.52 19.67
CA GLU A 28 15.93 8.99 18.33
C GLU A 28 17.31 9.64 18.36
N HIS A 29 18.22 9.20 17.48
CA HIS A 29 19.53 9.81 17.27
C HIS A 29 20.04 9.56 15.83
N GLY A 30 20.97 10.42 15.36
CA GLY A 30 21.42 10.38 13.96
C GLY A 30 22.17 9.11 13.54
N ALA A 31 22.84 8.43 14.48
CA ALA A 31 23.62 7.22 14.23
C ALA A 31 22.81 5.90 14.29
N ARG A 32 21.49 5.96 14.28
CA ARG A 32 20.66 4.75 14.24
C ARG A 32 20.89 3.96 12.96
N ALA A 33 20.93 2.64 13.08
CA ALA A 33 21.06 1.71 11.94
C ALA A 33 20.03 1.98 10.83
N THR A 34 18.77 2.30 11.19
CA THR A 34 17.71 2.66 10.23
C THR A 34 18.01 3.92 9.43
N ARG A 35 18.97 4.75 9.82
CA ARG A 35 19.40 5.96 9.10
C ARG A 35 20.73 5.81 8.39
N THR A 36 21.59 4.93 8.86
CA THR A 36 22.98 4.81 8.39
C THR A 36 23.25 3.55 7.57
N ASP A 37 22.47 2.49 7.78
CA ASP A 37 22.65 1.22 7.09
C ASP A 37 21.70 1.13 5.89
N SER A 38 22.25 0.91 4.70
CA SER A 38 21.50 0.79 3.44
C SER A 38 20.47 -0.34 3.43
N ARG A 39 20.63 -1.36 4.28
CA ARG A 39 19.65 -2.44 4.45
C ARG A 39 18.29 -1.92 4.88
N TYR A 40 18.24 -0.81 5.61
CA TYR A 40 17.01 -0.12 6.03
C TYR A 40 16.52 0.94 5.05
N SER A 41 16.98 0.91 3.82
CA SER A 41 16.50 1.84 2.79
C SER A 41 15.01 1.67 2.51
N VAL A 42 14.33 2.76 2.16
CA VAL A 42 12.92 2.73 1.75
C VAL A 42 12.68 1.74 0.62
N GLU A 43 13.65 1.60 -0.29
CA GLU A 43 13.56 0.67 -1.42
C GLU A 43 13.53 -0.80 -0.95
N ASN A 44 14.33 -1.16 0.05
CA ASN A 44 14.32 -2.51 0.63
C ASN A 44 13.01 -2.80 1.38
N PHE A 45 12.47 -1.83 2.12
CA PHE A 45 11.16 -1.98 2.74
C PHE A 45 10.05 -2.19 1.72
N LEU A 46 10.05 -1.41 0.63
CA LEU A 46 9.04 -1.55 -0.43
C LEU A 46 9.20 -2.86 -1.20
N ARG A 47 10.43 -3.34 -1.40
CA ARG A 47 10.69 -4.64 -2.01
C ARG A 47 10.15 -5.79 -1.16
N ALA A 48 10.44 -5.78 0.15
CA ALA A 48 9.89 -6.77 1.07
C ALA A 48 8.36 -6.71 1.10
N LYS A 49 7.79 -5.51 1.23
CA LYS A 49 6.33 -5.29 1.19
C LYS A 49 5.71 -5.88 -0.08
N ALA A 50 6.25 -5.56 -1.25
CA ALA A 50 5.74 -6.08 -2.52
C ALA A 50 5.84 -7.60 -2.60
N HIS A 51 6.92 -8.21 -2.10
CA HIS A 51 7.07 -9.66 -2.05
C HIS A 51 5.91 -10.33 -1.28
N TYR A 52 5.63 -9.87 -0.06
CA TYR A 52 4.55 -10.45 0.74
C TYR A 52 3.15 -10.11 0.23
N LEU A 53 2.96 -8.94 -0.39
CA LEU A 53 1.70 -8.62 -1.05
C LEU A 53 1.44 -9.59 -2.21
N LEU A 54 2.42 -9.83 -3.07
CA LEU A 54 2.30 -10.71 -4.23
C LEU A 54 2.09 -12.17 -3.82
N ALA A 55 2.77 -12.64 -2.77
CA ALA A 55 2.66 -14.01 -2.29
C ALA A 55 1.38 -14.29 -1.49
N GLY A 56 0.68 -13.26 -1.03
CA GLY A 56 -0.52 -13.37 -0.19
C GLY A 56 -1.70 -12.57 -0.73
N PRO A 57 -1.94 -11.34 -0.25
CA PRO A 57 -3.17 -10.61 -0.55
C PRO A 57 -3.49 -10.39 -2.03
N LEU A 58 -2.47 -10.38 -2.90
CA LEU A 58 -2.63 -10.16 -4.33
C LEU A 58 -2.68 -11.45 -5.15
N ALA A 59 -2.31 -12.60 -4.60
CA ALA A 59 -2.10 -13.85 -5.34
C ALA A 59 -3.30 -14.29 -6.18
N GLU A 60 -4.52 -14.02 -5.71
CA GLU A 60 -5.74 -14.41 -6.40
C GLU A 60 -6.57 -13.22 -6.91
N ARG A 61 -5.97 -12.05 -7.00
CA ARG A 61 -6.65 -10.84 -7.45
C ARG A 61 -6.49 -10.65 -8.96
N ASN A 62 -7.58 -10.24 -9.61
CA ASN A 62 -7.61 -9.99 -11.06
C ASN A 62 -7.77 -8.51 -11.42
N GLY A 63 -7.80 -7.63 -10.41
CA GLY A 63 -7.77 -6.17 -10.56
C GLY A 63 -6.98 -5.53 -9.43
N LEU A 64 -6.03 -4.67 -9.75
CA LEU A 64 -5.18 -4.00 -8.77
C LEU A 64 -5.26 -2.47 -8.92
N PHE A 65 -5.77 -1.82 -7.91
CA PHE A 65 -5.82 -0.36 -7.80
C PHE A 65 -4.77 0.13 -6.80
N VAL A 66 -4.04 1.19 -7.13
CA VAL A 66 -3.10 1.83 -6.21
C VAL A 66 -3.53 3.27 -5.96
N TRP A 67 -4.06 3.55 -4.79
CA TRP A 67 -4.43 4.90 -4.38
C TRP A 67 -3.19 5.67 -3.94
N GLY A 68 -2.84 6.68 -4.71
CA GLY A 68 -1.70 7.54 -4.58
C GLY A 68 -0.70 7.39 -5.73
N ALA A 69 -0.82 8.22 -6.77
CA ALA A 69 0.14 8.33 -7.87
C ALA A 69 1.39 9.18 -7.50
N GLY A 70 1.59 9.43 -6.20
CA GLY A 70 2.73 10.14 -5.65
C GLY A 70 3.96 9.25 -5.40
N LYS A 71 4.90 9.76 -4.61
CA LYS A 71 6.21 9.12 -4.36
C LYS A 71 6.10 7.67 -3.86
N THR A 72 5.22 7.41 -2.90
CA THR A 72 5.08 6.07 -2.29
C THR A 72 4.46 5.08 -3.28
N GLY A 73 3.33 5.41 -3.90
CA GLY A 73 2.67 4.52 -4.88
C GLY A 73 3.56 4.26 -6.10
N ARG A 74 4.25 5.29 -6.61
CA ARG A 74 5.22 5.14 -7.71
C ARG A 74 6.36 4.18 -7.39
N ARG A 75 6.87 4.20 -6.16
CA ARG A 75 7.94 3.30 -5.73
C ARG A 75 7.44 1.88 -5.50
N LEU A 76 6.29 1.73 -4.84
CA LEU A 76 5.69 0.42 -4.60
C LEU A 76 5.33 -0.25 -5.93
N SER A 77 4.64 0.44 -6.84
CA SER A 77 4.23 -0.11 -8.13
C SER A 77 5.39 -0.62 -8.97
N LYS A 78 6.59 -0.02 -8.87
CA LYS A 78 7.80 -0.52 -9.53
C LYS A 78 8.11 -1.98 -9.13
N HIS A 79 7.94 -2.31 -7.86
CA HIS A 79 8.18 -3.68 -7.37
C HIS A 79 7.05 -4.64 -7.73
N LEU A 80 5.80 -4.17 -7.70
CA LEU A 80 4.63 -4.95 -8.13
C LEU A 80 4.73 -5.30 -9.62
N ILE A 81 5.07 -4.35 -10.49
CA ILE A 81 5.30 -4.56 -11.93
C ILE A 81 6.42 -5.59 -12.15
N ARG A 82 7.55 -5.46 -11.45
CA ARG A 82 8.66 -6.42 -11.53
C ARG A 82 8.31 -7.81 -11.05
N GLY A 83 7.38 -7.90 -10.13
CA GLY A 83 6.82 -9.17 -9.62
C GLY A 83 5.71 -9.76 -10.48
N GLY A 84 5.40 -9.15 -11.64
CA GLY A 84 4.43 -9.68 -12.61
C GLY A 84 2.99 -9.22 -12.39
N GLN A 85 2.72 -8.33 -11.42
CA GLN A 85 1.38 -7.83 -11.17
C GLN A 85 1.34 -6.28 -11.20
N PRO A 86 1.28 -5.69 -12.40
CA PRO A 86 1.14 -4.24 -12.55
C PRO A 86 -0.23 -3.78 -12.00
N PRO A 87 -0.33 -2.56 -11.47
CA PRO A 87 -1.63 -1.95 -11.22
C PRO A 87 -2.42 -1.78 -12.52
N ASP A 88 -3.73 -1.99 -12.46
CA ASP A 88 -4.66 -1.69 -13.55
C ASP A 88 -4.99 -0.20 -13.59
N ARG A 89 -5.08 0.42 -12.42
CA ARG A 89 -5.34 1.86 -12.26
C ARG A 89 -4.54 2.45 -11.10
N PHE A 90 -4.11 3.68 -11.24
CA PHE A 90 -3.79 4.53 -10.12
C PHE A 90 -4.99 5.39 -9.77
N VAL A 91 -5.19 5.67 -8.48
CA VAL A 91 -6.20 6.59 -7.98
C VAL A 91 -5.49 7.80 -7.35
N ASP A 92 -5.88 9.00 -7.69
CA ASP A 92 -5.35 10.21 -7.04
C ASP A 92 -6.47 11.25 -6.88
N VAL A 93 -6.27 12.22 -5.99
CA VAL A 93 -7.19 13.35 -5.74
C VAL A 93 -6.69 14.64 -6.40
N ALA A 94 -5.52 14.62 -6.99
CA ALA A 94 -4.90 15.81 -7.59
C ALA A 94 -5.35 15.95 -9.05
N ASP A 95 -6.11 17.00 -9.35
CA ASP A 95 -6.66 17.27 -10.70
C ASP A 95 -5.59 17.31 -11.78
N ASP A 96 -4.39 17.81 -11.42
CA ASP A 96 -3.25 17.88 -12.33
C ASP A 96 -2.69 16.51 -12.73
N LYS A 97 -3.09 15.43 -12.06
CA LYS A 97 -2.69 14.05 -12.36
C LYS A 97 -3.77 13.21 -13.00
N ILE A 98 -5.02 13.45 -12.65
CA ILE A 98 -6.18 12.70 -13.14
C ILE A 98 -6.23 12.80 -14.68
N GLY A 99 -6.52 11.70 -15.34
CA GLY A 99 -6.51 11.57 -16.80
C GLY A 99 -5.13 11.35 -17.43
N LYS A 100 -4.04 11.53 -16.66
CA LYS A 100 -2.67 11.21 -17.11
C LYS A 100 -2.32 9.75 -16.88
N THR A 101 -1.14 9.36 -17.30
CA THR A 101 -0.61 8.02 -17.09
C THR A 101 0.65 8.03 -16.24
N LEU A 102 0.81 6.99 -15.44
CA LEU A 102 2.03 6.70 -14.71
C LEU A 102 2.52 5.30 -15.12
N ARG A 103 3.68 5.23 -15.79
CA ARG A 103 4.22 3.98 -16.36
C ARG A 103 3.27 3.30 -17.37
N GLY A 104 2.52 4.09 -18.15
CA GLY A 104 1.52 3.61 -19.08
C GLY A 104 0.18 3.22 -18.45
N ILE A 105 0.04 3.33 -17.13
CA ILE A 105 -1.17 2.99 -16.39
C ILE A 105 -1.94 4.28 -16.09
N GLN A 106 -3.24 4.28 -16.36
CA GLN A 106 -4.09 5.46 -16.20
C GLN A 106 -4.24 5.85 -14.73
N ILE A 107 -4.28 7.15 -14.47
CA ILE A 107 -4.61 7.75 -13.18
C ILE A 107 -6.05 8.23 -13.27
N ILE A 108 -6.92 7.71 -12.41
CA ILE A 108 -8.34 8.05 -12.32
C ILE A 108 -8.64 8.86 -11.05
N GLY A 109 -9.75 9.56 -11.04
CA GLY A 109 -10.32 10.22 -9.87
C GLY A 109 -10.93 9.21 -8.89
N VAL A 110 -11.23 9.68 -7.69
CA VAL A 110 -11.87 8.86 -6.64
C VAL A 110 -13.30 8.49 -7.06
N GLU A 111 -13.97 9.40 -7.75
CA GLU A 111 -15.32 9.26 -8.28
C GLU A 111 -15.47 8.13 -9.32
N ASP A 112 -14.40 7.84 -10.06
CA ASP A 112 -14.40 6.82 -11.10
C ASP A 112 -14.06 5.41 -10.60
N VAL A 113 -13.63 5.29 -9.33
CA VAL A 113 -13.13 4.02 -8.78
C VAL A 113 -14.19 2.91 -8.88
N LEU A 114 -15.42 3.18 -8.46
CA LEU A 114 -16.47 2.14 -8.43
C LEU A 114 -16.86 1.64 -9.82
N SER A 115 -16.84 2.50 -10.83
CA SER A 115 -17.14 2.09 -12.21
C SER A 115 -16.05 1.18 -12.76
N HIS A 116 -14.77 1.52 -12.55
CA HIS A 116 -13.66 0.67 -12.96
C HIS A 116 -13.51 -0.58 -12.10
N TRP A 117 -13.89 -0.53 -10.82
CA TRP A 117 -13.89 -1.68 -9.92
C TRP A 117 -14.79 -2.81 -10.42
N ALA A 118 -15.96 -2.44 -10.96
CA ALA A 118 -16.94 -3.39 -11.51
C ALA A 118 -16.45 -4.16 -12.74
N GLU A 119 -15.34 -3.76 -13.36
CA GLU A 119 -14.70 -4.48 -14.47
C GLU A 119 -14.04 -5.81 -14.03
N PHE A 120 -13.82 -6.00 -12.72
CA PHE A 120 -13.05 -7.12 -12.15
C PHE A 120 -13.90 -7.93 -11.17
N GLU A 121 -13.66 -9.23 -11.12
CA GLU A 121 -14.37 -10.14 -10.19
C GLU A 121 -13.80 -10.08 -8.77
N ARG A 122 -12.48 -9.97 -8.65
CA ARG A 122 -11.75 -9.99 -7.37
C ARG A 122 -10.71 -8.87 -7.30
N PRO A 123 -11.13 -7.62 -7.43
CA PRO A 123 -10.20 -6.49 -7.35
C PRO A 123 -9.73 -6.25 -5.92
N ILE A 124 -8.63 -5.49 -5.79
CA ILE A 124 -8.12 -5.00 -4.51
C ILE A 124 -7.52 -3.61 -4.68
N LEU A 125 -7.65 -2.77 -3.65
CA LEU A 125 -7.08 -1.45 -3.61
C LEU A 125 -5.97 -1.35 -2.56
N LEU A 126 -4.79 -0.89 -2.97
CA LEU A 126 -3.67 -0.59 -2.07
C LEU A 126 -3.61 0.92 -1.81
N ALA A 127 -3.91 1.35 -0.59
CA ALA A 127 -3.79 2.75 -0.18
C ALA A 127 -2.31 3.09 0.12
N ALA A 128 -1.64 3.73 -0.84
CA ALA A 128 -0.20 4.02 -0.84
C ALA A 128 0.11 5.52 -0.63
N VAL A 129 -0.67 6.21 0.21
CA VAL A 129 -0.50 7.63 0.51
C VAL A 129 0.08 7.80 1.90
N ALA A 130 1.31 8.34 1.98
CA ALA A 130 2.05 8.52 3.23
C ALA A 130 1.87 9.92 3.87
N SER A 131 1.09 10.81 3.27
CA SER A 131 0.82 12.15 3.81
C SER A 131 0.09 12.06 5.15
N ARG A 132 0.45 12.95 6.08
CA ARG A 132 -0.18 13.01 7.40
C ARG A 132 -1.68 13.27 7.26
N GLY A 133 -2.51 12.47 7.94
CA GLY A 133 -3.97 12.54 7.90
C GLY A 133 -4.62 11.84 6.69
N ALA A 134 -3.91 11.63 5.59
CA ALA A 134 -4.48 11.01 4.38
C ALA A 134 -5.06 9.62 4.63
N ARG A 135 -4.41 8.80 5.47
CA ARG A 135 -4.91 7.45 5.80
C ARG A 135 -6.32 7.48 6.41
N GLN A 136 -6.60 8.46 7.26
CA GLN A 136 -7.92 8.58 7.88
C GLN A 136 -8.99 8.95 6.84
N LEU A 137 -8.68 9.90 5.96
CA LEU A 137 -9.60 10.31 4.88
C LEU A 137 -9.87 9.17 3.90
N ILE A 138 -8.82 8.42 3.52
CA ILE A 138 -8.97 7.26 2.65
C ILE A 138 -9.83 6.18 3.33
N ARG A 139 -9.58 5.87 4.60
CA ARG A 139 -10.38 4.89 5.34
C ARG A 139 -11.85 5.31 5.44
N GLN A 140 -12.13 6.61 5.63
CA GLN A 140 -13.49 7.11 5.62
C GLN A 140 -14.14 6.85 4.25
N GLN A 141 -13.47 7.21 3.16
CA GLN A 141 -13.98 6.97 1.81
C GLN A 141 -14.23 5.50 1.51
N LEU A 142 -13.31 4.61 1.94
CA LEU A 142 -13.47 3.17 1.78
C LEU A 142 -14.67 2.65 2.59
N SER A 143 -14.86 3.17 3.81
CA SER A 143 -16.02 2.85 4.65
C SER A 143 -17.33 3.33 4.01
N ASP A 144 -17.34 4.52 3.40
CA ASP A 144 -18.52 5.07 2.70
C ASP A 144 -18.89 4.20 1.48
N TRP A 145 -17.94 3.52 0.87
CA TRP A 145 -18.19 2.50 -0.17
C TRP A 145 -18.60 1.12 0.40
N GLY A 146 -18.59 0.94 1.74
CA GLY A 146 -18.88 -0.32 2.40
C GLY A 146 -17.72 -1.32 2.36
N TRP A 147 -16.50 -0.88 2.04
CA TRP A 147 -15.34 -1.75 1.92
C TRP A 147 -14.64 -2.00 3.27
N GLN A 148 -14.12 -3.21 3.42
CA GLN A 148 -13.39 -3.63 4.61
C GLN A 148 -11.89 -3.69 4.35
N GLU A 149 -11.09 -3.11 5.27
CA GLU A 149 -9.63 -3.25 5.25
C GLU A 149 -9.27 -4.73 5.51
N GLY A 150 -8.43 -5.29 4.65
CA GLY A 150 -8.10 -6.72 4.65
C GLY A 150 -8.87 -7.55 3.63
N VAL A 151 -9.99 -7.05 3.10
CA VAL A 151 -10.83 -7.71 2.09
C VAL A 151 -10.73 -6.99 0.75
N GLU A 152 -11.33 -5.81 0.61
CA GLU A 152 -11.29 -4.99 -0.61
C GLU A 152 -10.09 -4.06 -0.65
N SER A 153 -9.52 -3.71 0.50
CA SER A 153 -8.44 -2.72 0.58
C SER A 153 -7.37 -3.05 1.60
N LEU A 154 -6.15 -2.52 1.39
CA LEU A 154 -5.03 -2.58 2.33
C LEU A 154 -4.33 -1.22 2.42
N CYS A 155 -4.08 -0.74 3.64
CA CYS A 155 -3.19 0.40 3.86
C CYS A 155 -1.73 -0.05 3.82
N VAL A 156 -0.97 0.43 2.82
CA VAL A 156 0.41 0.01 2.55
C VAL A 156 1.46 1.13 2.67
N ALA A 157 1.05 2.35 3.08
CA ALA A 157 1.93 3.49 3.34
C ALA A 157 2.13 3.73 4.83
#